data_67ebae4c80f40896bfa35eb08e6cc6cf
#
_entry.id   67ebae4c80f40896bfa35eb08e6cc6cf
#
_cell.length_a   1.000
_cell.length_b   1.000
_cell.length_c   1.000
_cell.angle_alpha   90.00
_cell.angle_beta   90.00
_cell.angle_gamma   90.00
#
_symmetry.space_group_name_H-M   'P 1'
#
loop_
_entity.id
_entity.type
_entity.pdbx_description
1 polymer ?
#
loop_
_entity_poly.entity_id
_entity_poly.type
_entity_poly.pdbx_seq_one_letter_code
_entity_poly.pdbx_strand_id
1 'polypeptide(L)'
;MELKLEQQEIWENIWLMNERMITIIPRGLLHLAGKSYINGFKKKAAMHAERQLKKELHPYDWQIAYREVSDNTFEIDITECGLKKLAHDFDADGLLPGICRMDYMVSYLMGNGFERTKTLGDGDDCCNCRYHREGLCAWSPEKGFEGRR
;
A
#
# COMPACT_ATOMS: atom_id res chain seq x y z
N MET A 1 25.55 10.96 19.55
CA MET A 1 25.06 9.62 19.92
C MET A 1 24.13 9.17 18.80
N GLU A 2 24.62 8.31 17.93
CA GLU A 2 23.83 7.77 16.81
C GLU A 2 22.94 6.66 17.39
N LEU A 3 21.62 6.87 17.38
CA LEU A 3 20.65 5.84 17.73
C LEU A 3 20.61 4.81 16.59
N LYS A 4 21.28 3.68 16.77
CA LYS A 4 21.09 2.52 15.88
C LYS A 4 19.82 1.80 16.33
N LEU A 5 18.71 2.09 15.65
CA LEU A 5 17.49 1.32 15.78
C LEU A 5 17.62 0.01 14.99
N GLU A 6 17.14 -1.08 15.57
CA GLU A 6 16.97 -2.32 14.82
C GLU A 6 15.94 -2.12 13.70
N GLN A 7 16.12 -2.82 12.58
CA GLN A 7 15.27 -2.66 11.38
C GLN A 7 13.78 -2.81 11.70
N GLN A 8 13.44 -3.76 12.55
CA GLN A 8 12.05 -3.97 12.96
C GLN A 8 11.48 -2.82 13.78
N GLU A 9 12.28 -2.22 14.66
CA GLU A 9 11.85 -1.04 15.42
C GLU A 9 11.55 0.15 14.51
N ILE A 10 12.30 0.30 13.41
CA ILE A 10 12.03 1.33 12.40
C ILE A 10 10.68 1.10 11.77
N TRP A 11 10.38 -0.13 11.32
CA TRP A 11 9.10 -0.48 10.70
C TRP A 11 7.93 -0.30 11.67
N GLU A 12 8.11 -0.69 12.93
CA GLU A 12 7.09 -0.50 13.96
C GLU A 12 6.83 0.98 14.25
N ASN A 13 7.85 1.79 14.28
CA ASN A 13 7.70 3.22 14.46
C ASN A 13 6.99 3.87 13.27
N ILE A 14 7.30 3.48 12.03
CA ILE A 14 6.57 3.93 10.83
C ILE A 14 5.09 3.61 10.98
N TRP A 15 4.76 2.36 11.35
CA TRP A 15 3.37 1.95 11.58
C TRP A 15 2.68 2.79 12.65
N LEU A 16 3.26 2.87 13.86
CA LEU A 16 2.67 3.56 15.00
C LEU A 16 2.45 5.05 14.76
N MET A 17 3.40 5.71 14.11
CA MET A 17 3.27 7.14 13.77
C MET A 17 2.09 7.37 12.83
N ASN A 18 1.97 6.58 11.78
CA ASN A 18 0.90 6.72 10.80
C ASN A 18 -0.46 6.32 11.36
N GLU A 19 -0.53 5.24 12.14
CA GLU A 19 -1.75 4.83 12.83
C GLU A 19 -2.27 5.93 13.76
N ARG A 20 -1.39 6.54 14.55
CA ARG A 20 -1.76 7.67 15.43
C ARG A 20 -2.27 8.87 14.65
N MET A 21 -1.64 9.20 13.52
CA MET A 21 -2.08 10.30 12.66
C MET A 21 -3.47 10.06 12.08
N ILE A 22 -3.74 8.86 11.61
CA ILE A 22 -5.02 8.51 10.97
C ILE A 22 -6.13 8.39 12.03
N THR A 23 -5.84 7.82 13.19
CA THR A 23 -6.83 7.58 14.26
C THR A 23 -7.25 8.84 15.02
N ILE A 24 -6.66 10.00 14.74
CA ILE A 24 -7.21 11.31 15.16
C ILE A 24 -8.62 11.50 14.58
N ILE A 25 -8.87 10.94 13.39
CA ILE A 25 -10.19 11.00 12.75
C ILE A 25 -11.07 9.89 13.33
N PRO A 26 -12.30 10.19 13.81
CA PRO A 26 -13.22 9.17 14.30
C PRO A 26 -13.48 8.07 13.28
N ARG A 27 -13.47 6.81 13.74
CA ARG A 27 -13.60 5.63 12.88
C ARG A 27 -14.82 5.65 11.96
N GLY A 28 -15.95 6.16 12.44
CA GLY A 28 -17.16 6.29 11.61
C GLY A 28 -16.97 7.21 10.41
N LEU A 29 -16.22 8.30 10.57
CA LEU A 29 -15.88 9.20 9.46
C LEU A 29 -14.87 8.57 8.51
N LEU A 30 -13.91 7.81 9.02
CA LEU A 30 -12.96 7.06 8.18
C LEU A 30 -13.68 6.04 7.31
N HIS A 31 -14.64 5.29 7.86
CA HIS A 31 -15.44 4.33 7.09
C HIS A 31 -16.31 5.01 6.02
N LEU A 32 -16.87 6.16 6.33
CA LEU A 32 -17.65 6.92 5.33
C LEU A 32 -16.74 7.42 4.20
N ALA A 33 -15.57 7.92 4.53
CA ALA A 33 -14.56 8.38 3.56
C ALA A 33 -13.98 7.22 2.75
N GLY A 34 -13.86 6.03 3.34
CA GLY A 34 -13.24 4.85 2.72
C GLY A 34 -13.88 4.43 1.42
N LYS A 35 -15.23 4.50 1.33
CA LYS A 35 -15.97 4.18 0.09
C LYS A 35 -15.62 5.14 -1.05
N SER A 36 -15.52 6.43 -0.75
CA SER A 36 -15.13 7.45 -1.73
C SER A 36 -13.66 7.33 -2.11
N TYR A 37 -12.80 7.08 -1.12
CA TYR A 37 -11.38 6.88 -1.30
C TYR A 37 -11.09 5.72 -2.27
N ILE A 38 -11.65 4.54 -2.02
CA ILE A 38 -11.38 3.37 -2.84
C ILE A 38 -11.94 3.49 -4.27
N ASN A 39 -13.11 4.13 -4.43
CA ASN A 39 -13.65 4.42 -5.75
C ASN A 39 -12.77 5.41 -6.53
N GLY A 40 -12.25 6.43 -5.85
CA GLY A 40 -11.28 7.36 -6.43
C GLY A 40 -9.97 6.68 -6.80
N PHE A 41 -9.50 5.76 -5.97
CA PHE A 41 -8.29 4.98 -6.21
C PHE A 41 -8.46 4.05 -7.43
N LYS A 42 -9.60 3.32 -7.53
CA LYS A 42 -9.94 2.50 -8.69
C LYS A 42 -9.85 3.30 -10.00
N LYS A 43 -10.48 4.49 -10.04
CA LYS A 43 -10.43 5.38 -11.21
C LYS A 43 -9.01 5.82 -11.55
N LYS A 44 -8.23 6.22 -10.54
CA LYS A 44 -6.82 6.65 -10.75
C LYS A 44 -5.98 5.51 -11.27
N ALA A 45 -6.15 4.29 -10.78
CA ALA A 45 -5.42 3.11 -11.24
C ALA A 45 -5.73 2.79 -12.71
N ALA A 46 -7.01 2.84 -13.11
CA ALA A 46 -7.41 2.65 -14.50
C ALA A 46 -6.79 3.72 -15.42
N MET A 47 -6.89 5.00 -15.05
CA MET A 47 -6.29 6.11 -15.80
C MET A 47 -4.75 5.98 -15.89
N HIS A 48 -4.12 5.52 -14.81
CA HIS A 48 -2.66 5.30 -14.80
C HIS A 48 -2.26 4.19 -15.78
N ALA A 49 -3.00 3.08 -15.82
CA ALA A 49 -2.77 2.01 -16.79
C ALA A 49 -2.94 2.49 -18.23
N GLU A 50 -3.92 3.36 -18.53
CA GLU A 50 -4.08 3.97 -19.85
C GLU A 50 -2.88 4.87 -20.23
N ARG A 51 -2.41 5.72 -19.31
CA ARG A 51 -1.22 6.56 -19.52
C ARG A 51 0.03 5.71 -19.77
N GLN A 52 0.16 4.60 -19.05
CA GLN A 52 1.25 3.64 -19.25
C GLN A 52 1.26 3.08 -20.69
N LEU A 53 0.10 2.69 -21.21
CA LEU A 53 -0.02 2.21 -22.61
C LEU A 53 0.36 3.29 -23.63
N LYS A 54 0.09 4.55 -23.33
CA LYS A 54 0.46 5.71 -24.16
C LYS A 54 1.92 6.15 -23.99
N LYS A 55 2.68 5.50 -23.08
CA LYS A 55 4.07 5.88 -22.72
C LYS A 55 4.18 7.30 -22.17
N GLU A 56 3.17 7.75 -21.44
CA GLU A 56 3.08 9.10 -20.83
C GLU A 56 3.50 9.12 -19.36
N LEU A 57 4.24 8.10 -18.89
CA LEU A 57 4.68 7.99 -17.51
C LEU A 57 6.07 8.60 -17.30
N HIS A 58 6.25 9.16 -16.10
CA HIS A 58 7.56 9.59 -15.63
C HIS A 58 8.41 8.37 -15.23
N PRO A 59 9.76 8.40 -15.28
CA PRO A 59 10.62 7.28 -14.85
C PRO A 59 10.38 6.77 -13.44
N TYR A 60 9.90 7.63 -12.54
CA TYR A 60 9.53 7.26 -11.16
C TYR A 60 8.05 6.89 -10.98
N ASP A 61 7.26 6.85 -12.05
CA ASP A 61 5.91 6.33 -11.96
C ASP A 61 5.93 4.80 -11.81
N TRP A 62 4.84 4.25 -11.25
CA TRP A 62 4.65 2.81 -11.11
C TRP A 62 4.38 2.16 -12.46
N GLN A 63 4.90 0.94 -12.67
CA GLN A 63 4.45 0.07 -13.75
C GLN A 63 3.43 -0.90 -13.17
N ILE A 64 2.23 -0.90 -13.70
CA ILE A 64 1.13 -1.67 -13.15
C ILE A 64 0.38 -2.49 -14.22
N ALA A 65 -0.19 -3.62 -13.79
CA ALA A 65 -1.26 -4.29 -14.52
C ALA A 65 -2.55 -4.13 -13.71
N TYR A 66 -3.49 -3.35 -14.25
CA TYR A 66 -4.80 -3.11 -13.65
C TYR A 66 -5.84 -4.09 -14.18
N ARG A 67 -6.64 -4.67 -13.29
CA ARG A 67 -7.76 -5.55 -13.65
C ARG A 67 -8.99 -5.19 -12.84
N GLU A 68 -10.09 -4.94 -13.51
CA GLU A 68 -11.41 -4.84 -12.87
C GLU A 68 -11.99 -6.25 -12.72
N VAL A 69 -12.29 -6.65 -11.49
CA VAL A 69 -12.86 -7.97 -11.17
C VAL A 69 -14.38 -7.87 -11.07
N SER A 70 -14.86 -6.78 -10.46
CA SER A 70 -16.29 -6.44 -10.34
C SER A 70 -16.44 -4.95 -10.05
N ASP A 71 -17.66 -4.45 -9.94
CA ASP A 71 -17.93 -3.06 -9.54
C ASP A 71 -17.26 -2.68 -8.21
N ASN A 72 -17.15 -3.64 -7.29
CA ASN A 72 -16.65 -3.44 -5.95
C ASN A 72 -15.23 -3.99 -5.72
N THR A 73 -14.60 -4.61 -6.72
CA THR A 73 -13.30 -5.28 -6.58
C THR A 73 -12.43 -5.03 -7.79
N PHE A 74 -11.17 -4.67 -7.54
CA PHE A 74 -10.15 -4.54 -8.58
C PHE A 74 -8.80 -5.03 -8.08
N GLU A 75 -7.92 -5.32 -9.01
CA GLU A 75 -6.56 -5.80 -8.76
C GLU A 75 -5.55 -4.90 -9.42
N ILE A 76 -4.41 -4.76 -8.76
CA ILE A 76 -3.24 -4.05 -9.30
C ILE A 76 -2.01 -4.93 -9.01
N ASP A 77 -1.38 -5.43 -10.05
CA ASP A 77 -0.03 -5.98 -9.93
C ASP A 77 0.97 -4.88 -10.26
N ILE A 78 1.85 -4.58 -9.31
CA ILE A 78 2.90 -3.56 -9.45
C ILE A 78 4.21 -4.28 -9.72
N THR A 79 4.78 -4.10 -10.90
CA THR A 79 6.06 -4.70 -11.30
C THR A 79 7.24 -3.75 -11.13
N GLU A 80 6.98 -2.43 -11.17
CA GLU A 80 7.96 -1.41 -10.79
C GLU A 80 7.31 -0.40 -9.86
N CYS A 81 7.97 -0.12 -8.75
CA CYS A 81 7.49 0.81 -7.74
C CYS A 81 8.33 2.08 -7.75
N GLY A 82 7.70 3.22 -7.99
CA GLY A 82 8.38 4.53 -7.95
C GLY A 82 8.99 4.83 -6.59
N LEU A 83 8.31 4.43 -5.52
CA LEU A 83 8.85 4.59 -4.16
C LEU A 83 10.08 3.72 -3.93
N LYS A 84 10.12 2.49 -4.48
CA LYS A 84 11.30 1.63 -4.41
C LYS A 84 12.48 2.25 -5.15
N LYS A 85 12.25 2.79 -6.34
CA LYS A 85 13.30 3.52 -7.10
C LYS A 85 13.85 4.67 -6.29
N LEU A 86 12.96 5.49 -5.71
CA LEU A 86 13.34 6.63 -4.89
C LEU A 86 14.11 6.19 -3.63
N ALA A 87 13.64 5.18 -2.92
CA ALA A 87 14.31 4.65 -1.74
C ALA A 87 15.72 4.16 -2.07
N HIS A 88 15.89 3.48 -3.20
CA HIS A 88 17.19 3.02 -3.68
C HIS A 88 18.16 4.17 -3.94
N ASP A 89 17.70 5.26 -4.58
CA ASP A 89 18.52 6.43 -4.87
C ASP A 89 19.01 7.17 -3.61
N PHE A 90 18.34 6.96 -2.48
CA PHE A 90 18.69 7.55 -1.17
C PHE A 90 19.24 6.52 -0.16
N ASP A 91 19.64 5.33 -0.59
CA ASP A 91 20.10 4.25 0.28
C ASP A 91 19.11 3.92 1.43
N ALA A 92 17.83 4.04 1.15
CA ALA A 92 16.74 3.92 2.12
C ALA A 92 15.82 2.68 1.89
N ASP A 93 16.28 1.69 1.14
CA ASP A 93 15.53 0.47 0.81
C ASP A 93 14.99 -0.23 2.06
N GLY A 94 15.72 -0.18 3.17
CA GLY A 94 15.31 -0.76 4.45
C GLY A 94 14.02 -0.19 5.04
N LEU A 95 13.53 0.97 4.57
CA LEU A 95 12.26 1.55 5.03
C LEU A 95 11.04 0.95 4.31
N LEU A 96 11.23 0.40 3.11
CA LEU A 96 10.15 -0.06 2.24
C LEU A 96 9.22 -1.07 2.89
N PRO A 97 9.70 -2.13 3.58
CA PRO A 97 8.80 -3.09 4.20
C PRO A 97 7.83 -2.44 5.19
N GLY A 98 8.30 -1.49 6.00
CA GLY A 98 7.46 -0.74 6.93
C GLY A 98 6.41 0.13 6.24
N ILE A 99 6.81 0.80 5.16
CA ILE A 99 5.92 1.68 4.38
C ILE A 99 4.88 0.84 3.62
N CYS A 100 5.28 -0.25 2.99
CA CYS A 100 4.37 -1.13 2.23
C CYS A 100 3.26 -1.72 3.11
N ARG A 101 3.52 -1.95 4.39
CA ARG A 101 2.51 -2.48 5.33
C ARG A 101 1.41 -1.49 5.68
N MET A 102 1.60 -0.22 5.39
CA MET A 102 0.59 0.81 5.62
C MET A 102 -0.68 0.60 4.79
N ASP A 103 -0.60 -0.09 3.65
CA ASP A 103 -1.78 -0.43 2.84
C ASP A 103 -2.81 -1.22 3.66
N TYR A 104 -2.35 -2.15 4.48
CA TYR A 104 -3.20 -2.93 5.39
C TYR A 104 -3.86 -2.03 6.43
N MET A 105 -3.07 -1.19 7.08
CA MET A 105 -3.57 -0.29 8.13
C MET A 105 -4.63 0.68 7.59
N VAL A 106 -4.34 1.33 6.47
CA VAL A 106 -5.26 2.27 5.83
C VAL A 106 -6.56 1.57 5.43
N SER A 107 -6.46 0.40 4.79
CA SER A 107 -7.64 -0.38 4.38
C SER A 107 -8.47 -0.81 5.59
N TYR A 108 -7.83 -1.32 6.65
CA TYR A 108 -8.50 -1.71 7.89
C TYR A 108 -9.22 -0.54 8.55
N LEU A 109 -8.56 0.61 8.71
CA LEU A 109 -9.15 1.77 9.36
C LEU A 109 -10.28 2.39 8.54
N MET A 110 -10.19 2.33 7.21
CA MET A 110 -11.21 2.84 6.30
C MET A 110 -12.35 1.84 6.00
N GLY A 111 -12.25 0.59 6.49
CA GLY A 111 -13.27 -0.43 6.26
C GLY A 111 -13.29 -0.98 4.83
N ASN A 112 -12.19 -0.83 4.10
CA ASN A 112 -11.98 -1.43 2.79
C ASN A 112 -11.40 -2.84 2.95
N GLY A 113 -11.74 -3.78 2.06
CA GLY A 113 -11.05 -5.05 1.96
C GLY A 113 -9.72 -4.89 1.22
N PHE A 114 -8.68 -5.56 1.72
CA PHE A 114 -7.37 -5.58 1.09
C PHE A 114 -6.71 -6.95 1.27
N GLU A 115 -6.15 -7.47 0.18
CA GLU A 115 -5.42 -8.72 0.14
C GLU A 115 -4.12 -8.53 -0.65
N ARG A 116 -3.02 -9.06 -0.14
CA ARG A 116 -1.73 -9.09 -0.82
C ARG A 116 -0.90 -10.23 -0.25
N THR A 117 -0.20 -10.97 -1.09
CA THR A 117 0.69 -12.06 -0.68
C THR A 117 2.14 -11.82 -1.08
N LYS A 118 2.37 -10.85 -1.99
CA LYS A 118 3.70 -10.47 -2.47
C LYS A 118 3.90 -8.97 -2.40
N THR A 119 5.10 -8.50 -2.06
CA THR A 119 5.45 -7.09 -2.14
C THR A 119 6.90 -6.87 -2.55
N LEU A 120 7.11 -5.96 -3.48
CA LEU A 120 8.43 -5.48 -3.88
C LEU A 120 9.27 -4.95 -2.70
N GLY A 121 8.62 -4.49 -1.64
CA GLY A 121 9.27 -4.02 -0.42
C GLY A 121 9.94 -5.13 0.37
N ASP A 122 9.44 -6.36 0.32
CA ASP A 122 10.04 -7.55 0.95
C ASP A 122 10.94 -8.35 -0.01
N GLY A 123 11.12 -7.87 -1.24
CA GLY A 123 12.01 -8.48 -2.23
C GLY A 123 11.32 -9.42 -3.21
N ASP A 124 9.99 -9.47 -3.23
CA ASP A 124 9.24 -10.24 -4.23
C ASP A 124 9.37 -9.60 -5.63
N ASP A 125 8.93 -10.32 -6.65
CA ASP A 125 8.95 -9.92 -8.05
C ASP A 125 7.87 -8.88 -8.40
N CYS A 126 6.82 -8.77 -7.59
CA CYS A 126 5.73 -7.81 -7.77
C CYS A 126 5.01 -7.53 -6.43
N CYS A 127 4.12 -6.53 -6.44
CA CYS A 127 3.07 -6.41 -5.43
C CYS A 127 1.75 -6.85 -6.06
N ASN A 128 1.13 -7.90 -5.56
CA ASN A 128 -0.15 -8.42 -6.07
C ASN A 128 -1.32 -7.95 -5.19
N CYS A 129 -1.73 -6.71 -5.38
CA CYS A 129 -2.74 -6.06 -4.54
C CYS A 129 -4.16 -6.31 -5.06
N ARG A 130 -5.05 -6.74 -4.17
CA ARG A 130 -6.49 -6.85 -4.43
C ARG A 130 -7.26 -5.97 -3.46
N TYR A 131 -8.08 -5.12 -4.00
CA TYR A 131 -8.85 -4.13 -3.25
C TYR A 131 -10.34 -4.39 -3.37
N HIS A 132 -11.06 -4.29 -2.24
CA HIS A 132 -12.50 -4.36 -2.18
C HIS A 132 -13.06 -3.06 -1.60
N ARG A 133 -14.17 -2.60 -2.15
CA ARG A 133 -14.84 -1.38 -1.68
C ARG A 133 -15.20 -1.43 -0.20
N GLU A 134 -15.62 -2.59 0.28
CA GLU A 134 -15.94 -2.89 1.66
C GLU A 134 -15.44 -4.31 1.97
N GLY A 135 -15.16 -4.60 3.22
CA GLY A 135 -14.81 -5.94 3.65
C GLY A 135 -13.71 -5.99 4.69
N LEU A 136 -13.21 -7.18 4.91
CA LEU A 136 -12.12 -7.42 5.83
C LEU A 136 -10.78 -7.19 5.11
N CYS A 137 -9.84 -6.62 5.84
CA CYS A 137 -8.45 -6.58 5.42
C CYS A 137 -7.82 -7.94 5.75
N ALA A 138 -7.45 -8.71 4.71
CA ALA A 138 -6.76 -9.97 4.87
C ALA A 138 -5.25 -9.71 5.08
N TRP A 139 -4.80 -9.82 6.31
CA TRP A 139 -3.39 -9.69 6.64
C TRP A 139 -2.61 -10.88 6.11
N SER A 140 -1.58 -10.63 5.32
CA SER A 140 -0.63 -11.66 4.93
C SER A 140 0.50 -11.78 5.96
N PRO A 141 1.19 -12.94 6.01
CA PRO A 141 2.32 -13.16 6.91
C PRO A 141 3.58 -12.44 6.38
N GLU A 142 3.56 -11.11 6.39
CA GLU A 142 4.72 -10.31 6.06
C GLU A 142 5.69 -10.26 7.24
N LYS A 143 6.99 -10.22 6.94
CA LYS A 143 8.05 -10.28 7.96
C LYS A 143 7.89 -9.20 9.03
N GLY A 144 7.88 -9.60 10.29
CA GLY A 144 7.82 -8.71 11.44
C GLY A 144 6.44 -8.11 11.76
N PHE A 145 5.37 -8.53 11.04
CA PHE A 145 4.03 -7.93 11.22
C PHE A 145 2.90 -8.95 11.37
N GLU A 146 3.20 -10.23 11.54
CA GLU A 146 2.22 -11.33 11.57
C GLU A 146 1.17 -11.19 12.68
N GLY A 147 1.52 -10.56 13.79
CA GLY A 147 0.62 -10.32 14.93
C GLY A 147 -0.19 -9.03 14.87
N ARG A 148 0.05 -8.17 13.88
CA ARG A 148 -0.62 -6.87 13.78
C ARG A 148 -1.92 -6.99 12.99
N ARG A 149 -3.04 -6.82 13.70
CA ARG A 149 -4.40 -6.84 13.15
C ARG A 149 -5.26 -5.79 13.86
#